data_0a7d590e5477e676ec40e6ce9a235501
#
_entry.id   0a7d590e5477e676ec40e6ce9a235501
#
_cell.length_a   1.000
_cell.length_b   1.000
_cell.length_c   1.000
_cell.angle_alpha   90.00
_cell.angle_beta   90.00
_cell.angle_gamma   90.00
#
_symmetry.space_group_name_H-M   'P 1'
#
loop_
_entity.id
_entity.type
_entity.pdbx_description
1 polymer ?
#
loop_
_entity_poly.entity_id
_entity_poly.type
_entity_poly.pdbx_seq_one_letter_code
_entity_poly.pdbx_strand_id
1 'polypeptide(L)'
;MGILLLTAVCAYGYKVTNVTIGIDDTPSLYYFEEGLIAIVGRWVLFLLNKVISLAEFAPFVTDFAAVLLLIAAAIVWSALFYSVFGEKIPMTGYAYFAAVFVSCPLISEVFTYFLHNGIAIGYLSCAVSLCCMREWQNSMRKPRKGSGLWEKPDCPAVTKLAAAAVFLWIAMGCYESFMILWLAGLLLLLLSERIRLGTERTARTGERGVFGTLAGGALAALAAVLLRSLMIVVLTKAFHLEYLQGEAVQRSVTEMLGWMVQTGAFGELIMILKRTFVLYGVFAYAYLPIRIFVLSAVVITVVTLVRVIRGRDLWALILLPAAYLAAFSLLFIEGKATLYRSAQFLPIFCGYGVLLFVYAVWKVTAWWERKTQKSQNSRICRGVRGIAILVLAVIVWNQCMDMTKWFYIDKQKYDAAVQTVDQIALDLERDFDTSKPVIFTGNYEIPYSIVKDAYVSYGDSKYYKMKRLTDLIDPDLLDKYNRGSRGVWVAQTPALSVIDWGRYAFDSDAELVKFFAMHGHSLVACGDIDRYAEAEEESLNLPEYPQDGYIVDKGDYIIVHF
;
A
#
# COMPACT_ATOMS: atom_id res chain seq x y z
N MET A 1 -17.63 12.40 10.27
CA MET A 1 -18.18 11.29 9.48
C MET A 1 -18.48 11.72 8.04
N GLY A 2 -19.28 12.76 7.75
CA GLY A 2 -19.65 13.14 6.39
C GLY A 2 -18.48 13.35 5.42
N ILE A 3 -17.42 14.08 5.84
CA ILE A 3 -16.21 14.28 5.01
C ILE A 3 -15.58 12.94 4.64
N LEU A 4 -15.46 12.01 5.57
CA LEU A 4 -14.84 10.71 5.35
C LEU A 4 -15.65 9.85 4.37
N LEU A 5 -16.97 9.78 4.56
CA LEU A 5 -17.87 9.05 3.66
C LEU A 5 -17.85 9.64 2.24
N LEU A 6 -17.95 10.97 2.13
CA LEU A 6 -17.85 11.65 0.82
C LEU A 6 -16.50 11.35 0.14
N THR A 7 -15.40 11.42 0.90
CA THR A 7 -14.06 11.08 0.38
C THR A 7 -14.01 9.64 -0.12
N ALA A 8 -14.53 8.69 0.65
CA ALA A 8 -14.54 7.27 0.25
C ALA A 8 -15.36 7.03 -1.02
N VAL A 9 -16.56 7.65 -1.13
CA VAL A 9 -17.38 7.55 -2.34
C VAL A 9 -16.67 8.18 -3.55
N CYS A 10 -16.08 9.37 -3.38
CA CYS A 10 -15.34 10.02 -4.47
C CYS A 10 -14.08 9.24 -4.90
N ALA A 11 -13.39 8.59 -3.96
CA ALA A 11 -12.16 7.87 -4.25
C ALA A 11 -12.42 6.48 -4.87
N TYR A 12 -13.42 5.74 -4.36
CA TYR A 12 -13.61 4.32 -4.69
C TYR A 12 -14.91 4.00 -5.42
N GLY A 13 -15.87 4.93 -5.49
CA GLY A 13 -17.19 4.67 -6.09
C GLY A 13 -17.11 4.13 -7.50
N TYR A 14 -16.17 4.64 -8.31
CA TYR A 14 -15.94 4.11 -9.66
C TYR A 14 -15.42 2.66 -9.62
N LYS A 15 -14.43 2.34 -8.79
CA LYS A 15 -13.86 0.99 -8.68
C LYS A 15 -14.90 -0.03 -8.21
N VAL A 16 -15.68 0.31 -7.20
CA VAL A 16 -16.72 -0.58 -6.64
C VAL A 16 -17.78 -0.94 -7.68
N THR A 17 -18.05 -0.06 -8.65
CA THR A 17 -19.05 -0.27 -9.71
C THR A 17 -18.45 -0.77 -11.03
N ASN A 18 -17.12 -0.82 -11.16
CA ASN A 18 -16.44 -1.22 -12.39
C ASN A 18 -15.39 -2.28 -12.09
N VAL A 19 -15.71 -3.51 -12.47
CA VAL A 19 -14.84 -4.67 -12.25
C VAL A 19 -13.64 -4.63 -13.17
N THR A 20 -12.47 -4.95 -12.62
CA THR A 20 -11.26 -5.26 -13.35
C THR A 20 -10.59 -6.48 -12.72
N ILE A 21 -9.88 -7.27 -13.50
CA ILE A 21 -9.07 -8.41 -13.04
C ILE A 21 -7.60 -8.03 -13.25
N GLY A 22 -6.80 -8.12 -12.21
CA GLY A 22 -5.37 -7.84 -12.26
C GLY A 22 -4.54 -9.10 -12.51
N ILE A 23 -3.29 -8.91 -12.89
CA ILE A 23 -2.35 -10.00 -13.16
C ILE A 23 -2.14 -10.92 -11.93
N ASP A 24 -2.10 -10.35 -10.73
CA ASP A 24 -1.96 -11.13 -9.48
C ASP A 24 -3.28 -11.81 -9.05
N ASP A 25 -4.39 -11.54 -9.75
CA ASP A 25 -5.69 -12.13 -9.46
C ASP A 25 -5.95 -13.42 -10.25
N THR A 26 -5.30 -13.57 -11.41
CA THR A 26 -5.52 -14.72 -12.30
C THR A 26 -5.21 -16.06 -11.63
N PRO A 27 -4.08 -16.24 -10.92
CA PRO A 27 -3.83 -17.49 -10.19
C PRO A 27 -4.87 -17.74 -9.09
N SER A 28 -5.26 -16.69 -8.37
CA SER A 28 -6.26 -16.80 -7.29
C SER A 28 -7.65 -17.12 -7.81
N LEU A 29 -8.01 -16.55 -8.97
CA LEU A 29 -9.33 -16.70 -9.57
C LEU A 29 -9.53 -18.06 -10.23
N TYR A 30 -8.51 -18.56 -10.93
CA TYR A 30 -8.63 -19.74 -11.78
C TYR A 30 -8.10 -21.03 -11.15
N TYR A 31 -7.06 -20.95 -10.33
CA TYR A 31 -6.43 -22.14 -9.73
C TYR A 31 -6.39 -22.12 -8.24
N PHE A 32 -6.56 -20.95 -7.66
CA PHE A 32 -6.35 -20.69 -6.24
C PHE A 32 -5.13 -21.46 -5.71
N GLU A 33 -3.95 -20.91 -5.93
CA GLU A 33 -2.70 -21.40 -5.33
C GLU A 33 -2.70 -21.13 -3.82
N GLU A 34 -3.58 -21.84 -3.11
CA GLU A 34 -3.77 -21.72 -1.68
C GLU A 34 -2.45 -21.86 -0.92
N GLY A 35 -1.60 -22.75 -1.42
CA GLY A 35 -0.31 -23.02 -0.82
C GLY A 35 0.59 -21.81 -0.77
N LEU A 36 0.72 -21.08 -1.86
CA LEU A 36 1.61 -19.93 -1.96
C LEU A 36 1.25 -18.83 -0.96
N ILE A 37 -0.02 -18.47 -0.85
CA ILE A 37 -0.51 -17.44 0.07
C ILE A 37 -0.21 -17.80 1.54
N ALA A 38 -0.41 -19.07 1.92
CA ALA A 38 -0.11 -19.54 3.27
C ALA A 38 1.39 -19.61 3.56
N ILE A 39 2.19 -20.11 2.59
CA ILE A 39 3.65 -20.28 2.72
C ILE A 39 4.36 -18.94 2.85
N VAL A 40 3.96 -17.91 2.09
CA VAL A 40 4.50 -16.55 2.24
C VAL A 40 4.02 -15.86 3.53
N GLY A 41 3.16 -16.52 4.31
CA GLY A 41 2.74 -16.08 5.65
C GLY A 41 1.56 -15.13 5.66
N ARG A 42 0.79 -15.04 4.58
CA ARG A 42 -0.47 -14.27 4.50
C ARG A 42 -1.66 -15.13 4.94
N TRP A 43 -1.51 -15.75 6.09
CA TRP A 43 -2.44 -16.74 6.63
C TRP A 43 -3.87 -16.20 6.85
N VAL A 44 -4.03 -14.90 7.09
CA VAL A 44 -5.37 -14.29 7.21
C VAL A 44 -6.11 -14.37 5.89
N LEU A 45 -5.44 -14.05 4.77
CA LEU A 45 -6.03 -14.15 3.44
C LEU A 45 -6.39 -15.61 3.11
N PHE A 46 -5.49 -16.54 3.42
CA PHE A 46 -5.76 -17.97 3.26
C PHE A 46 -7.02 -18.42 4.02
N LEU A 47 -7.13 -18.06 5.30
CA LEU A 47 -8.30 -18.43 6.11
C LEU A 47 -9.58 -17.71 5.66
N LEU A 48 -9.51 -16.44 5.30
CA LEU A 48 -10.67 -15.72 4.77
C LEU A 48 -11.19 -16.38 3.50
N ASN A 49 -10.30 -16.82 2.64
CA ASN A 49 -10.68 -17.53 1.43
C ASN A 49 -11.35 -18.87 1.74
N LYS A 50 -10.82 -19.64 2.69
CA LYS A 50 -11.42 -20.92 3.12
C LYS A 50 -12.78 -20.75 3.80
N VAL A 51 -13.01 -19.66 4.52
CA VAL A 51 -14.23 -19.47 5.34
C VAL A 51 -15.33 -18.72 4.59
N ILE A 52 -14.97 -17.71 3.80
CA ILE A 52 -15.92 -16.83 3.12
C ILE A 52 -15.77 -16.80 1.61
N SER A 53 -15.00 -17.77 1.06
CA SER A 53 -14.81 -17.91 -0.39
C SER A 53 -14.44 -16.61 -1.09
N LEU A 54 -13.45 -15.89 -0.56
CA LEU A 54 -12.99 -14.62 -1.14
C LEU A 54 -12.51 -14.76 -2.58
N ALA A 55 -12.08 -15.96 -3.00
CA ALA A 55 -11.73 -16.26 -4.38
C ALA A 55 -12.96 -16.44 -5.29
N GLU A 56 -14.17 -16.55 -4.74
CA GLU A 56 -15.37 -16.47 -5.56
C GLU A 56 -15.50 -15.06 -6.13
N PHE A 57 -15.80 -15.00 -7.41
CA PHE A 57 -15.88 -13.73 -8.12
C PHE A 57 -17.14 -12.96 -7.72
N ALA A 58 -17.03 -12.20 -6.63
CA ALA A 58 -18.08 -11.31 -6.14
C ALA A 58 -17.53 -9.89 -5.92
N PRO A 59 -17.03 -9.21 -6.97
CA PRO A 59 -16.19 -8.04 -6.85
C PRO A 59 -16.88 -6.86 -6.14
N PHE A 60 -18.15 -6.61 -6.42
CA PHE A 60 -18.89 -5.52 -5.75
C PHE A 60 -18.89 -5.69 -4.22
N VAL A 61 -19.19 -6.89 -3.73
CA VAL A 61 -19.30 -7.15 -2.29
C VAL A 61 -17.93 -7.05 -1.62
N THR A 62 -16.90 -7.60 -2.25
CA THR A 62 -15.53 -7.59 -1.72
C THR A 62 -14.95 -6.19 -1.72
N ASP A 63 -15.09 -5.43 -2.80
CA ASP A 63 -14.63 -4.04 -2.91
C ASP A 63 -15.34 -3.14 -1.90
N PHE A 64 -16.67 -3.26 -1.79
CA PHE A 64 -17.47 -2.49 -0.85
C PHE A 64 -17.09 -2.79 0.62
N ALA A 65 -16.92 -4.07 0.95
CA ALA A 65 -16.48 -4.50 2.28
C ALA A 65 -15.09 -3.94 2.63
N ALA A 66 -14.16 -3.96 1.67
CA ALA A 66 -12.82 -3.39 1.85
C ALA A 66 -12.88 -1.87 2.10
N VAL A 67 -13.70 -1.12 1.38
CA VAL A 67 -13.90 0.32 1.60
C VAL A 67 -14.47 0.58 3.00
N LEU A 68 -15.45 -0.21 3.45
CA LEU A 68 -16.00 -0.09 4.81
C LEU A 68 -14.95 -0.37 5.88
N LEU A 69 -14.14 -1.42 5.71
CA LEU A 69 -13.03 -1.74 6.61
C LEU A 69 -11.96 -0.65 6.63
N LEU A 70 -11.67 -0.04 5.48
CA LEU A 70 -10.74 1.08 5.39
C LEU A 70 -11.26 2.33 6.11
N ILE A 71 -12.56 2.62 5.99
CA ILE A 71 -13.24 3.68 6.76
C ILE A 71 -13.13 3.39 8.26
N ALA A 72 -13.41 2.16 8.67
CA ALA A 72 -13.28 1.74 10.07
C ALA A 72 -11.83 1.91 10.57
N ALA A 73 -10.84 1.51 9.77
CA ALA A 73 -9.42 1.73 10.07
C ALA A 73 -9.11 3.23 10.26
N ALA A 74 -9.58 4.09 9.35
CA ALA A 74 -9.39 5.55 9.44
C ALA A 74 -9.97 6.15 10.73
N ILE A 75 -11.12 5.66 11.15
CA ILE A 75 -11.77 6.08 12.41
C ILE A 75 -10.91 5.64 13.61
N VAL A 76 -10.46 4.38 13.66
CA VAL A 76 -9.66 3.86 14.78
C VAL A 76 -8.30 4.56 14.86
N TRP A 77 -7.62 4.80 13.72
CA TRP A 77 -6.39 5.59 13.68
C TRP A 77 -6.61 7.03 14.16
N SER A 78 -7.72 7.66 13.76
CA SER A 78 -8.09 9.00 14.24
C SER A 78 -8.33 9.00 15.75
N ALA A 79 -9.03 7.99 16.27
CA ALA A 79 -9.28 7.83 17.70
C ALA A 79 -7.98 7.60 18.49
N LEU A 80 -7.02 6.85 17.94
CA LEU A 80 -5.70 6.65 18.53
C LEU A 80 -4.99 8.00 18.72
N PHE A 81 -4.91 8.84 17.69
CA PHE A 81 -4.29 10.16 17.81
C PHE A 81 -5.12 11.13 18.68
N TYR A 82 -6.46 11.01 18.66
CA TYR A 82 -7.32 11.76 19.57
C TYR A 82 -7.03 11.41 21.02
N SER A 83 -6.75 10.15 21.36
CA SER A 83 -6.35 9.75 22.72
C SER A 83 -5.09 10.47 23.24
N VAL A 84 -4.26 10.96 22.32
CA VAL A 84 -3.04 11.73 22.66
C VAL A 84 -3.31 13.22 22.67
N PHE A 85 -3.81 13.79 21.60
CA PHE A 85 -3.94 15.25 21.43
C PHE A 85 -5.24 15.81 22.03
N GLY A 86 -6.31 15.02 22.06
CA GLY A 86 -7.62 15.44 22.55
C GLY A 86 -8.13 16.69 21.82
N GLU A 87 -8.71 17.60 22.59
CA GLU A 87 -9.26 18.88 22.08
C GLU A 87 -8.20 19.92 21.65
N LYS A 88 -6.89 19.63 21.81
CA LYS A 88 -5.83 20.50 21.31
C LYS A 88 -5.81 20.61 19.78
N ILE A 89 -6.42 19.64 19.11
CA ILE A 89 -6.68 19.64 17.68
C ILE A 89 -8.20 19.63 17.49
N PRO A 90 -8.75 20.51 16.64
CA PRO A 90 -10.19 20.49 16.36
C PRO A 90 -10.58 19.19 15.63
N MET A 91 -11.84 18.77 15.75
CA MET A 91 -12.36 17.56 15.10
C MET A 91 -12.16 17.56 13.58
N THR A 92 -12.10 18.73 12.96
CA THR A 92 -11.77 18.88 11.53
C THR A 92 -10.37 18.34 11.20
N GLY A 93 -9.39 18.48 12.12
CA GLY A 93 -8.06 17.92 11.92
C GLY A 93 -8.06 16.40 11.85
N TYR A 94 -8.83 15.73 12.71
CA TYR A 94 -9.00 14.27 12.67
C TYR A 94 -9.80 13.82 11.44
N ALA A 95 -10.80 14.61 11.03
CA ALA A 95 -11.56 14.34 9.81
C ALA A 95 -10.67 14.40 8.55
N TYR A 96 -9.78 15.39 8.46
CA TYR A 96 -8.84 15.50 7.34
C TYR A 96 -7.70 14.49 7.42
N PHE A 97 -7.25 14.11 8.61
CA PHE A 97 -6.37 12.94 8.77
C PHE A 97 -7.01 11.71 8.12
N ALA A 98 -8.25 11.39 8.50
CA ALA A 98 -8.98 10.24 7.97
C ALA A 98 -9.22 10.35 6.45
N ALA A 99 -9.59 11.53 5.96
CA ALA A 99 -9.81 11.78 4.54
C ALA A 99 -8.53 11.58 3.71
N VAL A 100 -7.40 12.13 4.16
CA VAL A 100 -6.10 11.97 3.49
C VAL A 100 -5.61 10.52 3.55
N PHE A 101 -5.86 9.83 4.67
CA PHE A 101 -5.55 8.41 4.77
C PHE A 101 -6.33 7.59 3.73
N VAL A 102 -7.65 7.74 3.68
CA VAL A 102 -8.52 6.96 2.77
C VAL A 102 -8.27 7.32 1.30
N SER A 103 -8.02 8.59 0.98
CA SER A 103 -7.75 9.04 -0.39
C SER A 103 -6.27 8.97 -0.78
N CYS A 104 -5.42 8.29 -0.01
CA CYS A 104 -4.02 8.16 -0.37
C CYS A 104 -3.86 7.33 -1.64
N PRO A 105 -3.24 7.87 -2.70
CA PRO A 105 -3.13 7.17 -3.98
C PRO A 105 -2.46 5.79 -3.92
N LEU A 106 -1.60 5.54 -2.93
CA LEU A 106 -1.02 4.22 -2.70
C LEU A 106 -2.09 3.12 -2.54
N ILE A 107 -3.20 3.44 -1.89
CA ILE A 107 -4.25 2.44 -1.62
C ILE A 107 -4.97 2.06 -2.91
N SER A 108 -5.00 2.94 -3.93
CA SER A 108 -5.61 2.59 -5.22
C SER A 108 -4.86 1.45 -5.93
N GLU A 109 -3.54 1.38 -5.81
CA GLU A 109 -2.78 0.24 -6.34
C GLU A 109 -3.22 -1.07 -5.71
N VAL A 110 -3.44 -1.07 -4.40
CA VAL A 110 -3.89 -2.26 -3.68
C VAL A 110 -5.29 -2.69 -4.11
N PHE A 111 -6.16 -1.73 -4.45
CA PHE A 111 -7.53 -2.01 -4.90
C PHE A 111 -7.63 -2.53 -6.33
N THR A 112 -6.53 -2.63 -7.05
CA THR A 112 -6.49 -3.33 -8.34
C THR A 112 -6.44 -4.85 -8.18
N TYR A 113 -6.22 -5.36 -6.97
CA TYR A 113 -6.17 -6.79 -6.65
C TYR A 113 -7.32 -7.22 -5.73
N PHE A 114 -7.76 -8.45 -5.84
CA PHE A 114 -8.77 -9.02 -4.93
C PHE A 114 -8.29 -9.16 -3.48
N LEU A 115 -6.99 -9.08 -3.24
CA LEU A 115 -6.38 -9.13 -1.90
C LEU A 115 -6.56 -7.85 -1.07
N HIS A 116 -7.26 -6.84 -1.59
CA HIS A 116 -7.45 -5.54 -0.93
C HIS A 116 -8.19 -5.63 0.42
N ASN A 117 -9.07 -6.63 0.60
CA ASN A 117 -9.71 -6.87 1.90
C ASN A 117 -8.68 -7.15 3.01
N GLY A 118 -7.66 -7.95 2.72
CA GLY A 118 -6.58 -8.22 3.65
C GLY A 118 -5.82 -6.95 4.03
N ILE A 119 -5.58 -6.06 3.07
CA ILE A 119 -4.92 -4.78 3.35
C ILE A 119 -5.78 -3.90 4.25
N ALA A 120 -7.08 -3.80 4.01
CA ALA A 120 -8.00 -3.05 4.87
C ALA A 120 -8.07 -3.61 6.29
N ILE A 121 -8.12 -4.95 6.45
CA ILE A 121 -8.04 -5.64 7.74
C ILE A 121 -6.69 -5.37 8.41
N GLY A 122 -5.59 -5.38 7.67
CA GLY A 122 -4.25 -5.10 8.17
C GLY A 122 -4.15 -3.69 8.77
N TYR A 123 -4.65 -2.66 8.08
CA TYR A 123 -4.71 -1.29 8.62
C TYR A 123 -5.54 -1.20 9.89
N LEU A 124 -6.71 -1.84 9.91
CA LEU A 124 -7.58 -1.86 11.09
C LEU A 124 -6.91 -2.57 12.26
N SER A 125 -6.33 -3.75 12.02
CA SER A 125 -5.65 -4.55 13.05
C SER A 125 -4.43 -3.83 13.63
N CYS A 126 -3.63 -3.15 12.79
CA CYS A 126 -2.54 -2.30 13.26
C CYS A 126 -3.04 -1.18 14.19
N ALA A 127 -4.14 -0.51 13.81
CA ALA A 127 -4.72 0.55 14.63
C ALA A 127 -5.19 0.02 16.00
N VAL A 128 -5.90 -1.10 16.00
CA VAL A 128 -6.39 -1.74 17.25
C VAL A 128 -5.22 -2.20 18.11
N SER A 129 -4.18 -2.81 17.52
CA SER A 129 -2.96 -3.19 18.23
C SER A 129 -2.32 -2.00 18.94
N LEU A 130 -2.17 -0.85 18.24
CA LEU A 130 -1.60 0.37 18.83
C LEU A 130 -2.52 1.00 19.89
N CYS A 131 -3.85 0.88 19.75
CA CYS A 131 -4.77 1.26 20.81
C CYS A 131 -4.56 0.40 22.07
N CYS A 132 -4.39 -0.91 21.91
CA CYS A 132 -4.07 -1.82 23.02
C CYS A 132 -2.72 -1.48 23.67
N MET A 133 -1.70 -1.16 22.87
CA MET A 133 -0.40 -0.67 23.35
C MET A 133 -0.55 0.63 24.16
N ARG A 134 -1.38 1.56 23.67
CA ARG A 134 -1.67 2.81 24.37
C ARG A 134 -2.35 2.57 25.72
N GLU A 135 -3.34 1.70 25.75
CA GLU A 135 -4.04 1.32 26.98
C GLU A 135 -3.13 0.58 27.97
N TRP A 136 -2.25 -0.28 27.47
CA TRP A 136 -1.20 -0.91 28.26
C TRP A 136 -0.26 0.13 28.89
N GLN A 137 0.23 1.07 28.10
CA GLN A 137 1.08 2.18 28.55
C GLN A 137 0.39 3.01 29.65
N ASN A 138 -0.89 3.33 29.47
CA ASN A 138 -1.68 4.06 30.46
C ASN A 138 -1.84 3.27 31.77
N SER A 139 -1.98 1.94 31.69
CA SER A 139 -2.06 1.08 32.87
C SER A 139 -0.76 1.06 33.68
N MET A 140 0.39 1.08 32.96
CA MET A 140 1.71 1.12 33.63
C MET A 140 2.04 2.46 34.28
N ARG A 141 1.37 3.54 33.87
CA ARG A 141 1.57 4.91 34.40
C ARG A 141 0.74 5.21 35.64
N LYS A 142 -0.30 4.42 35.96
CA LYS A 142 -1.12 4.64 37.15
C LYS A 142 -0.28 4.36 38.40
N PRO A 143 -0.20 5.31 39.38
CA PRO A 143 0.53 5.06 40.60
C PRO A 143 -0.14 3.90 41.37
N ARG A 144 0.62 2.86 41.64
CA ARG A 144 0.19 1.76 42.49
C ARG A 144 0.14 2.26 43.93
N LYS A 145 -1.00 2.17 44.57
CA LYS A 145 -1.12 2.39 46.01
C LYS A 145 -0.51 1.17 46.75
N GLY A 146 0.68 1.35 47.30
CA GLY A 146 1.18 0.47 48.39
C GLY A 146 2.01 -0.75 47.99
N SER A 147 2.69 -0.78 46.87
CA SER A 147 3.42 -1.98 46.43
C SER A 147 4.95 -1.82 46.36
N GLY A 148 5.65 -2.87 46.79
CA GLY A 148 7.10 -3.00 46.65
C GLY A 148 7.55 -3.22 45.19
N LEU A 149 8.87 -3.16 44.96
CA LEU A 149 9.53 -3.18 43.64
C LEU A 149 9.26 -4.42 42.76
N TRP A 150 8.60 -5.47 43.25
CA TRP A 150 8.48 -6.80 42.64
C TRP A 150 7.05 -7.35 42.54
N GLU A 151 6.02 -6.52 42.54
CA GLU A 151 4.67 -7.05 42.36
C GLU A 151 4.37 -7.45 40.89
N LYS A 152 3.67 -8.60 40.77
CA LYS A 152 3.22 -9.14 39.46
C LYS A 152 2.42 -8.09 38.72
N PRO A 153 2.59 -7.96 37.38
CA PRO A 153 1.79 -7.06 36.57
C PRO A 153 0.30 -7.41 36.74
N ASP A 154 -0.54 -6.39 36.88
CA ASP A 154 -1.99 -6.60 36.97
C ASP A 154 -2.48 -7.38 35.75
N CYS A 155 -3.32 -8.38 35.97
CA CYS A 155 -3.93 -9.19 34.92
C CYS A 155 -4.45 -8.37 33.73
N PRO A 156 -5.10 -7.19 33.94
CA PRO A 156 -5.53 -6.32 32.82
C PRO A 156 -4.38 -5.68 32.03
N ALA A 157 -3.19 -5.52 32.58
CA ALA A 157 -2.05 -4.99 31.81
C ALA A 157 -1.46 -6.04 30.89
N VAL A 158 -1.32 -7.29 31.35
CA VAL A 158 -0.83 -8.40 30.51
C VAL A 158 -1.79 -8.70 29.36
N THR A 159 -3.10 -8.70 29.62
CA THR A 159 -4.10 -8.95 28.58
C THR A 159 -4.08 -7.89 27.48
N LYS A 160 -3.84 -6.62 27.80
CA LYS A 160 -3.70 -5.54 26.83
C LYS A 160 -2.48 -5.71 25.93
N LEU A 161 -1.33 -6.10 26.52
CA LEU A 161 -0.13 -6.38 25.75
C LEU A 161 -0.28 -7.62 24.87
N ALA A 162 -0.91 -8.67 25.38
CA ALA A 162 -1.25 -9.87 24.61
C ALA A 162 -2.20 -9.55 23.46
N ALA A 163 -3.24 -8.75 23.71
CA ALA A 163 -4.14 -8.28 22.65
C ALA A 163 -3.39 -7.47 21.58
N ALA A 164 -2.46 -6.60 21.98
CA ALA A 164 -1.63 -5.86 21.02
C ALA A 164 -0.81 -6.82 20.13
N ALA A 165 -0.20 -7.86 20.71
CA ALA A 165 0.54 -8.87 19.96
C ALA A 165 -0.37 -9.66 19.00
N VAL A 166 -1.57 -10.06 19.43
CA VAL A 166 -2.53 -10.80 18.60
C VAL A 166 -3.00 -9.95 17.40
N PHE A 167 -3.39 -8.69 17.63
CA PHE A 167 -3.80 -7.83 16.52
C PHE A 167 -2.64 -7.48 15.57
N LEU A 168 -1.41 -7.37 16.07
CA LEU A 168 -0.24 -7.23 15.21
C LEU A 168 0.02 -8.51 14.40
N TRP A 169 -0.12 -9.68 15.00
CA TRP A 169 -0.04 -10.96 14.32
C TRP A 169 -1.08 -11.11 13.20
N ILE A 170 -2.33 -10.68 13.43
CA ILE A 170 -3.37 -10.62 12.40
C ILE A 170 -2.93 -9.67 11.26
N ALA A 171 -2.46 -8.47 11.59
CA ALA A 171 -2.00 -7.52 10.59
C ALA A 171 -0.87 -8.10 9.72
N MET A 172 0.13 -8.73 10.33
CA MET A 172 1.23 -9.41 9.61
C MET A 172 0.76 -10.61 8.79
N GLY A 173 -0.32 -11.26 9.22
CA GLY A 173 -0.97 -12.33 8.48
C GLY A 173 -1.78 -11.85 7.27
N CYS A 174 -2.02 -10.53 7.16
CA CYS A 174 -2.58 -9.92 5.94
C CYS A 174 -1.47 -9.52 4.96
N TYR A 175 -0.42 -8.85 5.45
CA TYR A 175 0.73 -8.43 4.65
C TYR A 175 1.93 -8.10 5.57
N GLU A 176 3.13 -8.49 5.19
CA GLU A 176 4.34 -8.38 6.04
C GLU A 176 4.70 -6.93 6.37
N SER A 177 4.48 -6.01 5.44
CA SER A 177 4.82 -4.59 5.61
C SER A 177 4.03 -3.89 6.72
N PHE A 178 2.96 -4.52 7.23
CA PHE A 178 2.24 -3.99 8.39
C PHE A 178 3.07 -3.99 9.68
N MET A 179 4.11 -4.82 9.79
CA MET A 179 5.08 -4.69 10.89
C MET A 179 5.77 -3.33 10.86
N ILE A 180 6.15 -2.85 9.66
CA ILE A 180 6.79 -1.54 9.47
C ILE A 180 5.82 -0.42 9.81
N LEU A 181 4.59 -0.49 9.31
CA LEU A 181 3.54 0.46 9.65
C LEU A 181 3.31 0.51 11.16
N TRP A 182 3.23 -0.64 11.81
CA TRP A 182 3.00 -0.72 13.25
C TRP A 182 4.17 -0.09 14.04
N LEU A 183 5.41 -0.41 13.69
CA LEU A 183 6.60 0.18 14.32
C LEU A 183 6.66 1.69 14.12
N ALA A 184 6.47 2.16 12.89
CA ALA A 184 6.39 3.59 12.58
C ALA A 184 5.25 4.27 13.36
N GLY A 185 4.07 3.64 13.40
CA GLY A 185 2.91 4.11 14.15
C GLY A 185 3.16 4.23 15.65
N LEU A 186 3.85 3.25 16.26
CA LEU A 186 4.26 3.29 17.67
C LEU A 186 5.19 4.49 17.94
N LEU A 187 6.17 4.71 17.08
CA LEU A 187 7.12 5.83 17.20
C LEU A 187 6.43 7.18 16.99
N LEU A 188 5.50 7.29 16.03
CA LEU A 188 4.68 8.48 15.84
C LEU A 188 3.77 8.74 17.04
N LEU A 189 3.25 7.70 17.69
CA LEU A 189 2.46 7.81 18.91
C LEU A 189 3.30 8.38 20.06
N LEU A 190 4.50 7.85 20.28
CA LEU A 190 5.44 8.35 21.28
C LEU A 190 5.87 9.80 20.99
N LEU A 191 6.16 10.10 19.71
CA LEU A 191 6.49 11.46 19.27
C LEU A 191 5.33 12.43 19.53
N SER A 192 4.09 12.00 19.27
CA SER A 192 2.87 12.76 19.55
C SER A 192 2.75 13.13 21.02
N GLU A 193 3.06 12.20 21.91
CA GLU A 193 3.09 12.48 23.35
C GLU A 193 4.10 13.57 23.72
N ARG A 194 5.30 13.50 23.13
CA ARG A 194 6.34 14.50 23.36
C ARG A 194 5.93 15.88 22.84
N ILE A 195 5.31 15.94 21.67
CA ILE A 195 4.80 17.19 21.08
C ILE A 195 3.67 17.77 21.97
N ARG A 196 2.77 16.94 22.47
CA ARG A 196 1.64 17.35 23.31
C ARG A 196 2.06 17.91 24.66
N LEU A 197 3.04 17.27 25.36
CA LEU A 197 3.41 17.58 26.74
C LEU A 197 3.94 19.00 26.92
N GLY A 198 4.38 19.68 25.86
CA GLY A 198 4.84 21.05 25.95
C GLY A 198 6.08 21.19 26.84
N THR A 199 6.28 22.39 27.40
CA THR A 199 7.40 22.70 28.30
C THR A 199 7.16 22.30 29.76
N GLU A 200 5.97 21.79 30.08
CA GLU A 200 5.64 21.35 31.43
C GLU A 200 6.40 20.07 31.78
N ARG A 201 7.23 20.18 32.77
CA ARG A 201 8.08 19.20 33.47
C ARG A 201 7.79 17.73 33.17
N THR A 202 8.75 17.08 32.53
CA THR A 202 8.71 15.64 32.34
C THR A 202 10.07 14.97 32.50
N ALA A 203 10.92 15.49 33.37
CA ALA A 203 12.29 15.00 33.47
C ALA A 203 12.43 13.56 34.00
N ARG A 204 11.51 13.00 34.80
CA ARG A 204 11.70 11.65 35.37
C ARG A 204 10.57 10.63 35.03
N THR A 205 9.32 11.07 34.97
CA THR A 205 8.21 10.15 34.63
C THR A 205 8.09 9.86 33.13
N GLY A 206 8.59 10.76 32.27
CA GLY A 206 8.55 10.61 30.82
C GLY A 206 9.56 9.62 30.25
N GLU A 207 10.75 9.49 30.84
CA GLU A 207 11.81 8.61 30.32
C GLU A 207 11.48 7.14 30.54
N ARG A 208 11.06 6.77 31.77
CA ARG A 208 10.62 5.39 32.06
C ARG A 208 9.42 4.97 31.21
N GLY A 209 8.54 5.93 30.86
CA GLY A 209 7.40 5.68 30.00
C GLY A 209 7.78 5.36 28.55
N VAL A 210 8.78 6.03 27.97
CA VAL A 210 9.25 5.77 26.59
C VAL A 210 9.94 4.40 26.53
N PHE A 211 10.92 4.15 27.38
CA PHE A 211 11.61 2.86 27.43
C PHE A 211 10.66 1.69 27.69
N GLY A 212 9.75 1.83 28.66
CA GLY A 212 8.76 0.80 28.95
C GLY A 212 7.87 0.51 27.73
N THR A 213 7.44 1.55 27.01
CA THR A 213 6.61 1.37 25.81
C THR A 213 7.39 0.72 24.65
N LEU A 214 8.65 1.09 24.45
CA LEU A 214 9.51 0.45 23.45
C LEU A 214 9.79 -1.00 23.80
N ALA A 215 10.07 -1.32 25.07
CA ALA A 215 10.28 -2.70 25.54
C ALA A 215 9.00 -3.55 25.39
N GLY A 216 7.85 -3.03 25.79
CA GLY A 216 6.55 -3.70 25.57
C GLY A 216 6.24 -3.88 24.09
N GLY A 217 6.55 -2.87 23.28
CA GLY A 217 6.43 -2.95 21.82
C GLY A 217 7.32 -4.04 21.23
N ALA A 218 8.58 -4.14 21.66
CA ALA A 218 9.49 -5.19 21.23
C ALA A 218 8.98 -6.59 21.60
N LEU A 219 8.44 -6.75 22.82
CA LEU A 219 7.82 -8.01 23.25
C LEU A 219 6.60 -8.37 22.42
N ALA A 220 5.71 -7.41 22.13
CA ALA A 220 4.53 -7.64 21.30
C ALA A 220 4.93 -8.00 19.85
N ALA A 221 5.92 -7.31 19.29
CA ALA A 221 6.45 -7.60 17.96
C ALA A 221 7.07 -8.99 17.88
N LEU A 222 7.92 -9.36 18.86
CA LEU A 222 8.52 -10.68 18.95
C LEU A 222 7.46 -11.78 19.04
N ALA A 223 6.46 -11.59 19.91
CA ALA A 223 5.35 -12.53 20.06
C ALA A 223 4.57 -12.68 18.73
N ALA A 224 4.28 -11.57 18.03
CA ALA A 224 3.57 -11.60 16.75
C ALA A 224 4.37 -12.34 15.66
N VAL A 225 5.70 -12.15 15.59
CA VAL A 225 6.59 -12.86 14.66
C VAL A 225 6.60 -14.35 14.96
N LEU A 226 6.74 -14.74 16.23
CA LEU A 226 6.73 -16.15 16.64
C LEU A 226 5.39 -16.82 16.33
N LEU A 227 4.27 -16.14 16.61
CA LEU A 227 2.93 -16.64 16.29
C LEU A 227 2.74 -16.78 14.77
N ARG A 228 3.26 -15.83 13.96
CA ARG A 228 3.22 -15.93 12.49
C ARG A 228 3.99 -17.14 12.01
N SER A 229 5.23 -17.33 12.48
CA SER A 229 6.05 -18.49 12.11
C SER A 229 5.39 -19.82 12.50
N LEU A 230 4.83 -19.87 13.70
CA LEU A 230 4.07 -21.04 14.16
C LEU A 230 2.86 -21.32 13.28
N MET A 231 2.09 -20.28 12.89
CA MET A 231 0.91 -20.42 12.05
C MET A 231 1.27 -20.96 10.67
N ILE A 232 2.36 -20.49 10.06
CA ILE A 232 2.85 -21.02 8.77
C ILE A 232 3.11 -22.51 8.88
N VAL A 233 3.83 -22.95 9.92
CA VAL A 233 4.12 -24.37 10.15
C VAL A 233 2.84 -25.19 10.36
N VAL A 234 1.89 -24.65 11.12
CA VAL A 234 0.60 -25.33 11.36
C VAL A 234 -0.19 -25.47 10.08
N LEU A 235 -0.32 -24.41 9.29
CA LEU A 235 -1.07 -24.46 8.03
C LEU A 235 -0.41 -25.38 7.00
N THR A 236 0.92 -25.29 6.84
CA THR A 236 1.67 -26.16 5.95
C THR A 236 1.44 -27.63 6.27
N LYS A 237 1.45 -28.01 7.55
CA LYS A 237 1.18 -29.39 7.97
C LYS A 237 -0.29 -29.79 7.88
N ALA A 238 -1.21 -28.92 8.30
CA ALA A 238 -2.63 -29.22 8.35
C ALA A 238 -3.26 -29.37 6.97
N PHE A 239 -2.77 -28.62 5.98
CA PHE A 239 -3.29 -28.62 4.62
C PHE A 239 -2.36 -29.31 3.62
N HIS A 240 -1.28 -29.95 4.09
CA HIS A 240 -0.30 -30.67 3.25
C HIS A 240 0.23 -29.81 2.10
N LEU A 241 0.53 -28.53 2.39
CA LEU A 241 0.99 -27.59 1.39
C LEU A 241 2.43 -27.95 0.99
N GLU A 242 2.66 -28.21 -0.28
CA GLU A 242 3.99 -28.46 -0.80
C GLU A 242 4.73 -27.14 -1.00
N TYR A 243 6.01 -27.11 -0.61
CA TYR A 243 6.90 -26.00 -0.94
C TYR A 243 7.16 -26.03 -2.45
N LEU A 244 6.68 -25.05 -3.16
CA LEU A 244 7.12 -24.81 -4.53
C LEU A 244 8.61 -24.54 -4.53
N GLN A 245 9.41 -25.49 -4.99
CA GLN A 245 10.84 -25.36 -5.11
C GLN A 245 11.14 -24.36 -6.21
N GLY A 246 11.65 -23.19 -5.85
CA GLY A 246 12.31 -22.31 -6.81
C GLY A 246 12.14 -20.81 -6.61
N GLU A 247 10.96 -20.25 -6.41
CA GLU A 247 10.76 -18.79 -6.48
C GLU A 247 10.24 -18.13 -5.20
N ALA A 248 9.59 -18.84 -4.33
CA ALA A 248 9.03 -18.31 -3.08
C ALA A 248 10.00 -18.39 -1.88
N VAL A 249 11.28 -18.61 -2.11
CA VAL A 249 12.28 -18.64 -1.04
C VAL A 249 12.35 -17.24 -0.40
N GLN A 250 11.84 -17.12 0.82
CA GLN A 250 12.07 -15.95 1.65
C GLN A 250 13.58 -15.73 1.73
N ARG A 251 14.06 -14.68 1.06
CA ARG A 251 15.45 -14.28 1.18
C ARG A 251 15.79 -14.13 2.65
N SER A 252 16.87 -14.72 3.10
CA SER A 252 17.34 -14.56 4.47
C SER A 252 17.62 -13.08 4.74
N VAL A 253 17.43 -12.64 5.97
CA VAL A 253 17.76 -11.25 6.37
C VAL A 253 19.21 -10.93 6.03
N THR A 254 20.10 -11.93 6.09
CA THR A 254 21.51 -11.80 5.74
C THR A 254 21.72 -11.50 4.24
N GLU A 255 20.95 -12.14 3.38
CA GLU A 255 20.97 -11.86 1.92
C GLU A 255 20.40 -10.48 1.62
N MET A 256 19.32 -10.10 2.30
CA MET A 256 18.71 -8.77 2.14
C MET A 256 19.67 -7.64 2.56
N LEU A 257 20.43 -7.84 3.63
CA LEU A 257 21.40 -6.86 4.15
C LEU A 257 22.78 -6.95 3.49
N GLY A 258 23.03 -7.95 2.66
CA GLY A 258 24.33 -8.20 2.02
C GLY A 258 24.87 -7.01 1.23
N TRP A 259 23.99 -6.18 0.65
CA TRP A 259 24.40 -4.97 -0.07
C TRP A 259 25.12 -3.94 0.82
N MET A 260 24.83 -3.90 2.12
CA MET A 260 25.44 -2.94 3.06
C MET A 260 26.94 -3.17 3.29
N VAL A 261 27.43 -4.38 3.04
CA VAL A 261 28.84 -4.73 3.20
C VAL A 261 29.61 -4.72 1.87
N GLN A 262 28.94 -4.41 0.76
CA GLN A 262 29.57 -4.32 -0.55
C GLN A 262 30.35 -3.01 -0.72
N THR A 263 31.34 -3.03 -1.59
CA THR A 263 32.10 -1.84 -1.96
C THR A 263 31.17 -0.81 -2.60
N GLY A 264 31.13 0.42 -2.04
CA GLY A 264 30.23 1.47 -2.53
C GLY A 264 28.88 1.60 -1.78
N ALA A 265 28.65 0.81 -0.73
CA ALA A 265 27.42 0.80 0.06
C ALA A 265 26.94 2.21 0.49
N PHE A 266 27.84 3.14 0.78
CA PHE A 266 27.48 4.52 1.12
C PHE A 266 26.89 5.27 -0.07
N GLY A 267 27.44 5.09 -1.26
CA GLY A 267 26.89 5.64 -2.51
C GLY A 267 25.50 5.09 -2.80
N GLU A 268 25.31 3.78 -2.62
CA GLU A 268 24.00 3.13 -2.73
C GLU A 268 22.99 3.69 -1.73
N LEU A 269 23.38 3.89 -0.48
CA LEU A 269 22.53 4.50 0.53
C LEU A 269 22.04 5.89 0.12
N ILE A 270 22.93 6.75 -0.39
CA ILE A 270 22.58 8.07 -0.89
C ILE A 270 21.62 7.94 -2.08
N MET A 271 21.87 7.00 -2.98
CA MET A 271 21.02 6.74 -4.12
C MET A 271 19.61 6.29 -3.68
N ILE A 272 19.52 5.39 -2.70
CA ILE A 272 18.24 4.92 -2.11
C ILE A 272 17.48 6.09 -1.51
N LEU A 273 18.14 6.96 -0.74
CA LEU A 273 17.51 8.14 -0.16
C LEU A 273 16.99 9.11 -1.23
N LYS A 274 17.77 9.37 -2.27
CA LYS A 274 17.36 10.19 -3.41
C LYS A 274 16.15 9.58 -4.13
N ARG A 275 16.22 8.28 -4.46
CA ARG A 275 15.13 7.56 -5.11
C ARG A 275 13.86 7.59 -4.26
N THR A 276 13.98 7.38 -2.95
CA THR A 276 12.85 7.46 -2.02
C THR A 276 12.18 8.83 -2.07
N PHE A 277 12.96 9.90 -1.97
CA PHE A 277 12.44 11.26 -2.01
C PHE A 277 11.75 11.55 -3.34
N VAL A 278 12.35 11.14 -4.45
CA VAL A 278 11.79 11.34 -5.78
C VAL A 278 10.54 10.48 -5.99
N LEU A 279 10.61 9.19 -5.68
CA LEU A 279 9.50 8.28 -5.91
C LEU A 279 8.27 8.64 -5.08
N TYR A 280 8.43 8.89 -3.79
CA TYR A 280 7.27 9.18 -2.93
C TYR A 280 6.88 10.67 -2.91
N GLY A 281 7.84 11.57 -3.10
CA GLY A 281 7.62 13.00 -2.96
C GLY A 281 7.22 13.72 -4.23
N VAL A 282 7.90 13.42 -5.31
CA VAL A 282 7.78 14.18 -6.56
C VAL A 282 7.06 13.36 -7.63
N PHE A 283 7.29 12.05 -7.63
CA PHE A 283 7.08 11.27 -8.83
C PHE A 283 6.23 10.00 -8.64
N ALA A 284 6.08 9.50 -7.45
CA ALA A 284 5.37 8.28 -7.09
C ALA A 284 4.60 7.65 -8.25
N TYR A 285 5.24 6.80 -9.04
CA TYR A 285 4.72 6.19 -10.27
C TYR A 285 4.05 7.20 -11.24
N ALA A 286 4.52 8.41 -11.37
CA ALA A 286 4.05 9.51 -12.22
C ALA A 286 2.54 9.81 -12.20
N TYR A 287 1.73 8.80 -12.01
CA TYR A 287 0.27 8.84 -12.12
C TYR A 287 -0.43 8.92 -10.77
N LEU A 288 0.23 8.43 -9.72
CA LEU A 288 -0.28 8.43 -8.35
C LEU A 288 0.60 9.26 -7.41
N PRO A 289 0.82 10.56 -7.68
CA PRO A 289 1.69 11.38 -6.86
C PRO A 289 1.09 11.56 -5.47
N ILE A 290 1.85 11.20 -4.44
CA ILE A 290 1.46 11.52 -3.07
C ILE A 290 1.81 12.97 -2.80
N ARG A 291 0.98 13.88 -3.29
CA ARG A 291 1.22 15.33 -3.29
C ARG A 291 1.49 15.91 -1.91
N ILE A 292 0.91 15.28 -0.89
CA ILE A 292 1.02 15.74 0.49
C ILE A 292 2.23 15.16 1.23
N PHE A 293 2.98 14.23 0.62
CA PHE A 293 4.10 13.56 1.27
C PHE A 293 5.18 14.56 1.74
N VAL A 294 5.65 15.44 0.84
CA VAL A 294 6.70 16.42 1.16
C VAL A 294 6.20 17.41 2.21
N LEU A 295 4.97 17.89 2.07
CA LEU A 295 4.36 18.77 3.07
C LEU A 295 4.31 18.10 4.44
N SER A 296 3.88 16.84 4.49
CA SER A 296 3.80 16.05 5.73
C SER A 296 5.17 15.89 6.36
N ALA A 297 6.18 15.51 5.57
CA ALA A 297 7.56 15.36 6.05
C ALA A 297 8.10 16.68 6.64
N VAL A 298 7.91 17.78 5.93
CA VAL A 298 8.33 19.12 6.40
C VAL A 298 7.60 19.48 7.69
N VAL A 299 6.29 19.31 7.75
CA VAL A 299 5.49 19.67 8.94
C VAL A 299 5.88 18.83 10.14
N ILE A 300 6.01 17.50 9.99
CA ILE A 300 6.43 16.60 11.07
C ILE A 300 7.80 17.04 11.60
N THR A 301 8.76 17.29 10.70
CA THR A 301 10.11 17.71 11.08
C THR A 301 10.10 19.07 11.79
N VAL A 302 9.47 20.09 11.21
CA VAL A 302 9.45 21.45 11.77
C VAL A 302 8.76 21.50 13.13
N VAL A 303 7.57 20.87 13.26
CA VAL A 303 6.84 20.86 14.54
C VAL A 303 7.66 20.15 15.62
N THR A 304 8.33 19.06 15.26
CA THR A 304 9.19 18.33 16.20
C THR A 304 10.44 19.14 16.58
N LEU A 305 11.15 19.74 15.61
CA LEU A 305 12.33 20.57 15.89
C LEU A 305 11.98 21.79 16.74
N VAL A 306 10.85 22.46 16.49
CA VAL A 306 10.36 23.55 17.35
C VAL A 306 10.13 23.03 18.78
N ARG A 307 9.65 21.80 18.93
CA ARG A 307 9.49 21.17 20.24
C ARG A 307 10.84 20.89 20.90
N VAL A 308 11.79 20.35 20.16
CA VAL A 308 13.17 20.08 20.65
C VAL A 308 13.83 21.37 21.13
N ILE A 309 13.81 22.42 20.31
CA ILE A 309 14.47 23.70 20.62
C ILE A 309 13.84 24.36 21.83
N ARG A 310 12.50 24.46 21.91
CA ARG A 310 11.81 25.13 23.01
C ARG A 310 11.81 24.33 24.31
N GLY A 311 11.80 23.02 24.22
CA GLY A 311 11.66 22.12 25.38
C GLY A 311 12.93 21.39 25.80
N ARG A 312 14.03 21.54 25.03
CA ARG A 312 15.27 20.74 25.19
C ARG A 312 14.97 19.24 25.33
N ASP A 313 14.04 18.75 24.50
CA ASP A 313 13.51 17.39 24.58
C ASP A 313 14.34 16.44 23.72
N LEU A 314 15.34 15.79 24.33
CA LEU A 314 16.23 14.83 23.66
C LEU A 314 15.45 13.61 23.09
N TRP A 315 14.37 13.19 23.75
CA TRP A 315 13.55 12.09 23.23
C TRP A 315 12.86 12.44 21.92
N ALA A 316 12.33 13.65 21.81
CA ALA A 316 11.76 14.10 20.53
C ALA A 316 12.81 14.17 19.42
N LEU A 317 14.07 14.53 19.76
CA LEU A 317 15.20 14.53 18.83
C LEU A 317 15.55 13.11 18.35
N ILE A 318 15.49 12.10 19.22
CA ILE A 318 15.77 10.69 18.89
C ILE A 318 14.59 10.03 18.16
N LEU A 319 13.37 10.26 18.63
CA LEU A 319 12.17 9.65 18.07
C LEU A 319 11.88 10.09 16.64
N LEU A 320 12.25 11.33 16.25
CA LEU A 320 12.04 11.83 14.90
C LEU A 320 12.80 10.99 13.86
N PRO A 321 14.15 10.89 13.90
CA PRO A 321 14.86 10.04 12.95
C PRO A 321 14.49 8.56 13.07
N ALA A 322 14.21 8.05 14.29
CA ALA A 322 13.76 6.69 14.48
C ALA A 322 12.43 6.40 13.76
N ALA A 323 11.47 7.33 13.79
CA ALA A 323 10.21 7.19 13.07
C ALA A 323 10.41 7.19 11.54
N TYR A 324 11.32 8.02 11.02
CA TYR A 324 11.67 7.99 9.60
C TYR A 324 12.39 6.70 9.22
N LEU A 325 13.38 6.27 10.00
CA LEU A 325 14.09 5.01 9.76
C LEU A 325 13.15 3.80 9.79
N ALA A 326 12.22 3.76 10.74
CA ALA A 326 11.22 2.71 10.79
C ALA A 326 10.30 2.75 9.56
N ALA A 327 9.78 3.92 9.21
CA ALA A 327 8.89 4.11 8.09
C ALA A 327 9.53 3.67 6.76
N PHE A 328 10.81 3.95 6.57
CA PHE A 328 11.55 3.64 5.35
C PHE A 328 12.47 2.40 5.47
N SER A 329 12.30 1.62 6.54
CA SER A 329 13.19 0.47 6.82
C SER A 329 13.26 -0.55 5.70
N LEU A 330 12.17 -0.78 4.98
CA LEU A 330 12.14 -1.74 3.87
C LEU A 330 13.09 -1.34 2.74
N LEU A 331 13.21 -0.04 2.44
CA LEU A 331 14.18 0.47 1.46
C LEU A 331 15.62 0.15 1.86
N PHE A 332 15.92 0.28 3.17
CA PHE A 332 17.25 -0.05 3.69
C PHE A 332 17.50 -1.55 3.72
N ILE A 333 16.47 -2.35 4.05
CA ILE A 333 16.58 -3.81 4.09
C ILE A 333 16.79 -4.38 2.67
N GLU A 334 16.02 -3.91 1.70
CA GLU A 334 16.08 -4.43 0.32
C GLU A 334 17.22 -3.83 -0.52
N GLY A 335 17.80 -2.70 -0.11
CA GLY A 335 18.82 -1.99 -0.88
C GLY A 335 18.33 -1.41 -2.21
N LYS A 336 17.01 -1.32 -2.39
CA LYS A 336 16.36 -0.83 -3.61
C LYS A 336 15.02 -0.13 -3.29
N ALA A 337 14.47 0.56 -4.26
CA ALA A 337 13.13 1.08 -4.13
C ALA A 337 12.13 -0.08 -3.99
N THR A 338 11.36 -0.07 -2.92
CA THR A 338 10.33 -1.07 -2.67
C THR A 338 9.15 -0.88 -3.63
N LEU A 339 8.40 -1.94 -3.83
CA LEU A 339 7.11 -1.85 -4.51
C LEU A 339 6.23 -0.83 -3.80
N TYR A 340 5.54 0.00 -4.55
CA TYR A 340 4.71 1.06 -4.01
C TYR A 340 3.66 0.52 -3.02
N ARG A 341 3.01 -0.58 -3.38
CA ARG A 341 2.05 -1.30 -2.54
C ARG A 341 2.61 -1.79 -1.20
N SER A 342 3.92 -1.93 -1.08
CA SER A 342 4.56 -2.35 0.19
C SER A 342 4.78 -1.19 1.17
N ALA A 343 4.64 0.06 0.72
CA ALA A 343 4.84 1.25 1.54
C ALA A 343 3.60 1.62 2.37
N GLN A 344 3.01 0.65 3.07
CA GLN A 344 1.75 0.78 3.81
C GLN A 344 1.76 1.87 4.91
N PHE A 345 2.93 2.35 5.32
CA PHE A 345 3.05 3.45 6.29
C PHE A 345 2.67 4.82 5.69
N LEU A 346 2.76 5.02 4.36
CA LEU A 346 2.59 6.32 3.71
C LEU A 346 1.22 6.98 3.98
N PRO A 347 0.08 6.29 3.89
CA PRO A 347 -1.21 6.89 4.19
C PRO A 347 -1.29 7.46 5.60
N ILE A 348 -0.77 6.74 6.58
CA ILE A 348 -0.75 7.18 7.98
C ILE A 348 0.27 8.30 8.19
N PHE A 349 1.44 8.22 7.57
CA PHE A 349 2.46 9.26 7.63
C PHE A 349 1.94 10.59 7.07
N CYS A 350 1.27 10.56 5.91
CA CYS A 350 0.66 11.73 5.29
C CYS A 350 -0.48 12.29 6.13
N GLY A 351 -1.36 11.44 6.62
CA GLY A 351 -2.44 11.84 7.53
C GLY A 351 -1.90 12.46 8.82
N TYR A 352 -0.85 11.89 9.41
CA TYR A 352 -0.21 12.44 10.60
C TYR A 352 0.40 13.83 10.36
N GLY A 353 1.03 14.04 9.20
CA GLY A 353 1.52 15.36 8.80
C GLY A 353 0.41 16.40 8.73
N VAL A 354 -0.76 16.02 8.16
CA VAL A 354 -1.96 16.89 8.14
C VAL A 354 -2.46 17.19 9.54
N LEU A 355 -2.50 16.20 10.41
CA LEU A 355 -2.93 16.38 11.80
C LEU A 355 -2.03 17.40 12.52
N LEU A 356 -0.71 17.28 12.36
CA LEU A 356 0.26 18.23 12.92
C LEU A 356 0.19 19.61 12.25
N PHE A 357 -0.10 19.69 10.96
CA PHE A 357 -0.33 20.96 10.26
C PHE A 357 -1.50 21.71 10.90
N VAL A 358 -2.64 21.05 11.08
CA VAL A 358 -3.80 21.66 11.75
C VAL A 358 -3.44 22.06 13.17
N TYR A 359 -2.77 21.18 13.93
CA TYR A 359 -2.29 21.50 15.28
C TYR A 359 -1.44 22.79 15.30
N ALA A 360 -0.48 22.91 14.39
CA ALA A 360 0.40 24.07 14.31
C ALA A 360 -0.36 25.37 13.97
N VAL A 361 -1.24 25.32 12.96
CA VAL A 361 -2.07 26.48 12.54
C VAL A 361 -2.96 26.94 13.69
N TRP A 362 -3.66 26.02 14.37
CA TRP A 362 -4.52 26.39 15.51
C TRP A 362 -3.73 26.94 16.69
N LYS A 363 -2.57 26.36 16.98
CA LYS A 363 -1.71 26.83 18.06
C LYS A 363 -1.14 28.23 17.80
N VAL A 364 -0.68 28.49 16.57
CA VAL A 364 -0.13 29.79 16.17
C VAL A 364 -1.22 30.85 16.16
N THR A 365 -2.37 30.57 15.56
CA THR A 365 -3.49 31.53 15.53
C THR A 365 -4.05 31.80 16.92
N ALA A 366 -4.19 30.79 17.78
CA ALA A 366 -4.62 30.99 19.16
C ALA A 366 -3.60 31.78 20.01
N TRP A 367 -2.31 31.59 19.75
CA TRP A 367 -1.27 32.40 20.39
C TRP A 367 -1.34 33.87 19.93
N TRP A 368 -1.55 34.10 18.63
CA TRP A 368 -1.68 35.45 18.09
C TRP A 368 -2.94 36.15 18.59
N GLU A 369 -4.09 35.49 18.63
CA GLU A 369 -5.33 36.03 19.22
C GLU A 369 -5.12 36.48 20.66
N ARG A 370 -4.44 35.68 21.49
CA ARG A 370 -4.13 36.04 22.89
C ARG A 370 -3.18 37.22 23.03
N LYS A 371 -2.18 37.33 22.15
CA LYS A 371 -1.16 38.40 22.24
C LYS A 371 -1.71 39.76 21.83
N THR A 372 -2.65 39.83 20.94
CA THR A 372 -3.06 41.07 20.29
C THR A 372 -4.38 41.66 20.82
N GLN A 373 -5.21 40.89 21.51
CA GLN A 373 -6.50 41.29 22.11
C GLN A 373 -7.43 42.14 21.22
N LYS A 374 -7.14 42.32 19.92
CA LYS A 374 -7.92 43.14 18.98
C LYS A 374 -8.93 42.26 18.22
N SER A 375 -10.17 42.70 18.17
CA SER A 375 -11.27 42.03 17.47
C SER A 375 -10.98 41.76 15.97
N GLN A 376 -10.25 42.66 15.31
CA GLN A 376 -9.82 42.52 13.91
C GLN A 376 -8.91 41.29 13.69
N ASN A 377 -8.03 41.00 14.66
CA ASN A 377 -7.11 39.86 14.55
C ASN A 377 -7.82 38.51 14.70
N SER A 378 -8.94 38.44 15.42
CA SER A 378 -9.78 37.25 15.47
C SER A 378 -10.41 36.92 14.09
N ARG A 379 -10.76 37.94 13.28
CA ARG A 379 -11.24 37.71 11.89
C ARG A 379 -10.12 37.18 11.00
N ILE A 380 -8.90 37.74 11.11
CA ILE A 380 -7.74 37.26 10.35
C ILE A 380 -7.42 35.81 10.73
N CYS A 381 -7.38 35.48 12.02
CA CYS A 381 -7.11 34.12 12.48
C CYS A 381 -8.17 33.11 11.99
N ARG A 382 -9.44 33.50 11.98
CA ARG A 382 -10.50 32.66 11.37
C ARG A 382 -10.29 32.49 9.87
N GLY A 383 -9.90 33.54 9.16
CA GLY A 383 -9.57 33.48 7.74
C GLY A 383 -8.40 32.50 7.48
N VAL A 384 -7.30 32.58 8.26
CA VAL A 384 -6.15 31.69 8.15
C VAL A 384 -6.55 30.23 8.38
N ARG A 385 -7.36 29.94 9.41
CA ARG A 385 -7.89 28.59 9.67
C ARG A 385 -8.78 28.10 8.52
N GLY A 386 -9.63 28.99 7.98
CA GLY A 386 -10.48 28.70 6.82
C GLY A 386 -9.67 28.36 5.57
N ILE A 387 -8.62 29.15 5.27
CA ILE A 387 -7.71 28.88 4.15
C ILE A 387 -6.98 27.53 4.33
N ALA A 388 -6.51 27.25 5.55
CA ALA A 388 -5.84 25.96 5.82
C ALA A 388 -6.78 24.77 5.55
N ILE A 389 -8.06 24.86 5.98
CA ILE A 389 -9.06 23.83 5.71
C ILE A 389 -9.33 23.73 4.20
N LEU A 390 -9.47 24.85 3.50
CA LEU A 390 -9.69 24.86 2.05
C LEU A 390 -8.55 24.20 1.29
N VAL A 391 -7.30 24.49 1.66
CA VAL A 391 -6.11 23.84 1.06
C VAL A 391 -6.16 22.33 1.27
N LEU A 392 -6.50 21.86 2.47
CA LEU A 392 -6.64 20.42 2.73
C LEU A 392 -7.79 19.79 1.92
N ALA A 393 -8.93 20.49 1.79
CA ALA A 393 -10.03 20.02 0.96
C ALA A 393 -9.62 19.88 -0.52
N VAL A 394 -8.89 20.85 -1.05
CA VAL A 394 -8.35 20.80 -2.43
C VAL A 394 -7.36 19.64 -2.59
N ILE A 395 -6.52 19.36 -1.60
CA ILE A 395 -5.58 18.23 -1.64
C ILE A 395 -6.35 16.90 -1.69
N VAL A 396 -7.32 16.70 -0.78
CA VAL A 396 -8.16 15.49 -0.75
C VAL A 396 -8.92 15.31 -2.06
N TRP A 397 -9.50 16.40 -2.59
CA TRP A 397 -10.19 16.38 -3.88
C TRP A 397 -9.28 15.93 -5.01
N ASN A 398 -8.06 16.50 -5.09
CA ASN A 398 -7.09 16.09 -6.12
C ASN A 398 -6.65 14.63 -5.97
N GLN A 399 -6.50 14.11 -4.74
CA GLN A 399 -6.20 12.70 -4.51
C GLN A 399 -7.34 11.80 -4.98
N CYS A 400 -8.59 12.14 -4.68
CA CYS A 400 -9.76 11.40 -5.18
C CYS A 400 -9.80 11.39 -6.71
N MET A 401 -9.52 12.55 -7.34
CA MET A 401 -9.47 12.62 -8.81
C MET A 401 -8.35 11.76 -9.40
N ASP A 402 -7.17 11.76 -8.78
CA ASP A 402 -6.05 10.94 -9.23
C ASP A 402 -6.42 9.44 -9.13
N MET A 403 -7.07 9.01 -8.03
CA MET A 403 -7.53 7.64 -7.84
C MET A 403 -8.62 7.24 -8.85
N THR A 404 -9.61 8.09 -9.06
CA THR A 404 -10.68 7.81 -10.02
C THR A 404 -10.15 7.70 -11.44
N LYS A 405 -9.21 8.57 -11.85
CA LYS A 405 -8.52 8.44 -13.13
C LYS A 405 -7.78 7.12 -13.27
N TRP A 406 -7.10 6.72 -12.21
CA TRP A 406 -6.38 5.46 -12.16
C TRP A 406 -7.31 4.28 -12.43
N PHE A 407 -8.40 4.17 -11.68
CA PHE A 407 -9.38 3.12 -11.87
C PHE A 407 -10.08 3.16 -13.23
N TYR A 408 -10.29 4.38 -13.77
CA TYR A 408 -10.84 4.54 -15.12
C TYR A 408 -9.88 3.98 -16.18
N ILE A 409 -8.60 4.30 -16.09
CA ILE A 409 -7.57 3.80 -17.02
C ILE A 409 -7.47 2.28 -16.92
N ASP A 410 -7.49 1.78 -15.72
CA ASP A 410 -7.50 0.35 -15.41
C ASP A 410 -8.67 -0.36 -16.12
N LYS A 411 -9.86 0.18 -15.97
CA LYS A 411 -11.06 -0.33 -16.65
C LYS A 411 -10.95 -0.28 -18.17
N GLN A 412 -10.42 0.82 -18.74
CA GLN A 412 -10.24 0.92 -20.19
C GLN A 412 -9.30 -0.16 -20.75
N LYS A 413 -8.25 -0.48 -20.02
CA LYS A 413 -7.32 -1.55 -20.39
C LYS A 413 -8.00 -2.92 -20.29
N TYR A 414 -8.71 -3.15 -19.20
CA TYR A 414 -9.47 -4.39 -19.02
C TYR A 414 -10.51 -4.59 -20.12
N ASP A 415 -11.27 -3.55 -20.47
CA ASP A 415 -12.25 -3.62 -21.55
C ASP A 415 -11.60 -3.90 -22.91
N ALA A 416 -10.44 -3.32 -23.16
CA ALA A 416 -9.68 -3.61 -24.37
C ALA A 416 -9.19 -5.07 -24.41
N ALA A 417 -8.79 -5.61 -23.27
CA ALA A 417 -8.43 -7.01 -23.15
C ALA A 417 -9.62 -7.93 -23.46
N VAL A 418 -10.78 -7.63 -22.89
CA VAL A 418 -12.01 -8.38 -23.20
C VAL A 418 -12.35 -8.32 -24.69
N GLN A 419 -12.27 -7.13 -25.30
CA GLN A 419 -12.49 -6.99 -26.75
C GLN A 419 -11.51 -7.83 -27.59
N THR A 420 -10.25 -7.92 -27.17
CA THR A 420 -9.25 -8.76 -27.83
C THR A 420 -9.61 -10.24 -27.72
N VAL A 421 -10.05 -10.69 -26.53
CA VAL A 421 -10.55 -12.06 -26.32
C VAL A 421 -11.72 -12.37 -27.25
N ASP A 422 -12.72 -11.49 -27.25
CA ASP A 422 -13.92 -11.68 -28.08
C ASP A 422 -13.55 -11.78 -29.57
N GLN A 423 -12.62 -10.95 -30.03
CA GLN A 423 -12.16 -10.98 -31.41
C GLN A 423 -11.45 -12.29 -31.78
N ILE A 424 -10.47 -12.70 -30.96
CA ILE A 424 -9.72 -13.94 -31.19
C ILE A 424 -10.66 -15.16 -31.13
N ALA A 425 -11.57 -15.18 -30.17
CA ALA A 425 -12.54 -16.25 -30.03
C ALA A 425 -13.46 -16.35 -31.24
N LEU A 426 -13.95 -15.21 -31.75
CA LEU A 426 -14.79 -15.18 -32.96
C LEU A 426 -14.03 -15.64 -34.20
N ASP A 427 -12.75 -15.29 -34.35
CA ASP A 427 -11.92 -15.76 -35.46
C ASP A 427 -11.67 -17.28 -35.35
N LEU A 428 -11.43 -17.79 -34.14
CA LEU A 428 -11.30 -19.23 -33.86
C LEU A 428 -12.60 -19.98 -34.17
N GLU A 429 -13.73 -19.53 -33.63
CA GLU A 429 -15.04 -20.18 -33.79
C GLU A 429 -15.54 -20.17 -35.24
N ARG A 430 -15.17 -19.16 -36.02
CA ARG A 430 -15.57 -19.03 -37.41
C ARG A 430 -14.80 -19.96 -38.35
N ASP A 431 -13.48 -20.05 -38.19
CA ASP A 431 -12.59 -20.61 -39.19
C ASP A 431 -11.90 -21.91 -38.76
N PHE A 432 -12.00 -22.31 -37.45
CA PHE A 432 -11.26 -23.42 -36.86
C PHE A 432 -12.15 -24.32 -35.99
N ASP A 433 -11.68 -25.53 -35.74
CA ASP A 433 -12.33 -26.48 -34.84
C ASP A 433 -11.89 -26.25 -33.39
N THR A 434 -12.70 -25.51 -32.62
CA THR A 434 -12.42 -25.13 -31.23
C THR A 434 -12.44 -26.30 -30.24
N SER A 435 -12.78 -27.53 -30.68
CA SER A 435 -12.59 -28.72 -29.86
C SER A 435 -11.13 -29.15 -29.75
N LYS A 436 -10.27 -28.67 -30.63
CA LYS A 436 -8.83 -28.89 -30.58
C LYS A 436 -8.16 -28.04 -29.50
N PRO A 437 -7.07 -28.54 -28.88
CA PRO A 437 -6.29 -27.76 -27.96
C PRO A 437 -5.71 -26.51 -28.63
N VAL A 438 -5.72 -25.38 -27.92
CA VAL A 438 -5.13 -24.11 -28.36
C VAL A 438 -3.83 -23.86 -27.61
N ILE A 439 -2.81 -23.46 -28.32
CA ILE A 439 -1.52 -22.97 -27.80
C ILE A 439 -1.38 -21.51 -28.14
N PHE A 440 -1.13 -20.70 -27.12
CA PHE A 440 -0.86 -19.28 -27.28
C PHE A 440 0.65 -19.02 -27.26
N THR A 441 1.17 -18.35 -28.29
CA THR A 441 2.59 -17.99 -28.42
C THR A 441 2.74 -16.49 -28.59
N GLY A 442 3.94 -15.98 -28.35
CA GLY A 442 4.22 -14.54 -28.48
C GLY A 442 3.74 -13.71 -27.29
N ASN A 443 3.58 -12.43 -27.50
CA ASN A 443 3.15 -11.47 -26.47
C ASN A 443 2.44 -10.27 -27.14
N TYR A 444 1.25 -9.97 -26.71
CA TYR A 444 0.48 -8.83 -27.16
C TYR A 444 0.35 -7.78 -26.07
N GLU A 445 0.79 -6.57 -26.34
CA GLU A 445 0.57 -5.42 -25.47
C GLU A 445 -0.63 -4.60 -25.97
N ILE A 446 -1.57 -4.30 -25.07
CA ILE A 446 -2.70 -3.44 -25.41
C ILE A 446 -2.17 -2.09 -25.90
N PRO A 447 -2.61 -1.62 -27.10
CA PRO A 447 -2.07 -0.41 -27.68
C PRO A 447 -2.22 0.80 -26.77
N TYR A 448 -1.15 1.55 -26.58
CA TYR A 448 -1.14 2.78 -25.80
C TYR A 448 -2.21 3.79 -26.24
N SER A 449 -2.56 3.80 -27.52
CA SER A 449 -3.61 4.66 -28.07
C SER A 449 -4.95 4.55 -27.32
N ILE A 450 -5.26 3.39 -26.75
CA ILE A 450 -6.52 3.14 -26.02
C ILE A 450 -6.61 4.01 -24.77
N VAL A 451 -5.48 4.26 -24.11
CA VAL A 451 -5.42 5.05 -22.86
C VAL A 451 -4.75 6.40 -23.04
N LYS A 452 -4.26 6.69 -24.25
CA LYS A 452 -3.47 7.87 -24.57
C LYS A 452 -4.10 9.17 -24.09
N ASP A 453 -5.36 9.40 -24.37
CA ASP A 453 -6.02 10.67 -24.04
C ASP A 453 -6.21 10.85 -22.53
N ALA A 454 -6.46 9.78 -21.81
CA ALA A 454 -6.52 9.79 -20.36
C ALA A 454 -5.15 10.09 -19.72
N TYR A 455 -4.06 9.64 -20.34
CA TYR A 455 -2.70 9.86 -19.88
C TYR A 455 -2.11 11.18 -20.33
N VAL A 456 -2.22 11.54 -21.63
CA VAL A 456 -1.58 12.73 -22.21
C VAL A 456 -2.09 14.00 -21.56
N SER A 457 -3.39 14.14 -21.35
CA SER A 457 -3.92 15.33 -20.66
C SER A 457 -3.38 15.51 -19.24
N TYR A 458 -2.89 14.45 -18.62
CA TYR A 458 -2.38 14.45 -17.25
C TYR A 458 -0.86 14.24 -17.16
N GLY A 459 -0.29 13.41 -18.01
CA GLY A 459 1.09 12.94 -17.94
C GLY A 459 2.11 13.93 -18.51
N ASP A 460 1.97 14.36 -19.73
CA ASP A 460 3.04 15.06 -20.43
C ASP A 460 3.41 16.41 -19.81
N SER A 461 2.45 17.25 -19.45
CA SER A 461 2.77 18.54 -18.84
C SER A 461 3.34 18.40 -17.43
N LYS A 462 2.93 17.38 -16.67
CA LYS A 462 3.50 17.07 -15.36
C LYS A 462 4.82 16.34 -15.46
N TYR A 463 4.97 15.42 -16.41
CA TYR A 463 6.22 14.75 -16.69
C TYR A 463 7.35 15.75 -16.90
N TYR A 464 7.20 16.70 -17.81
CA TYR A 464 8.23 17.71 -18.08
C TYR A 464 8.50 18.65 -16.89
N LYS A 465 7.48 18.99 -16.11
CA LYS A 465 7.67 19.78 -14.88
C LYS A 465 8.42 18.99 -13.81
N MET A 466 8.11 17.72 -13.68
CA MET A 466 8.78 16.83 -12.71
C MET A 466 10.17 16.45 -13.18
N LYS A 467 10.39 16.21 -14.47
CA LYS A 467 11.71 15.99 -15.05
C LYS A 467 12.66 17.11 -14.66
N ARG A 468 12.25 18.37 -14.76
CA ARG A 468 13.06 19.52 -14.34
C ARG A 468 13.42 19.49 -12.86
N LEU A 469 12.54 19.02 -11.98
CA LEU A 469 12.81 18.90 -10.55
C LEU A 469 13.68 17.67 -10.24
N THR A 470 13.48 16.57 -10.93
CA THR A 470 14.31 15.36 -10.76
C THR A 470 15.71 15.55 -11.32
N ASP A 471 15.87 16.26 -12.43
CA ASP A 471 17.15 16.57 -13.03
C ASP A 471 18.05 17.45 -12.11
N LEU A 472 17.45 18.21 -11.20
CA LEU A 472 18.18 18.93 -10.15
C LEU A 472 18.74 17.99 -9.06
N ILE A 473 18.14 16.82 -8.87
CA ILE A 473 18.52 15.86 -7.84
C ILE A 473 19.45 14.79 -8.44
N ASP A 474 19.04 14.22 -9.56
CA ASP A 474 19.79 13.23 -10.33
C ASP A 474 19.28 13.24 -11.79
N PRO A 475 20.08 13.82 -12.73
CA PRO A 475 19.67 13.95 -14.14
C PRO A 475 19.31 12.62 -14.82
N ASP A 476 19.96 11.54 -14.39
CA ASP A 476 19.78 10.22 -14.99
C ASP A 476 18.71 9.38 -14.29
N LEU A 477 18.19 9.84 -13.15
CA LEU A 477 17.31 9.02 -12.32
C LEU A 477 16.05 8.61 -13.07
N LEU A 478 15.47 9.55 -13.78
CA LEU A 478 14.25 9.34 -14.55
C LEU A 478 14.47 8.42 -15.75
N ASP A 479 15.59 8.62 -16.45
CA ASP A 479 15.95 7.80 -17.62
C ASP A 479 16.38 6.39 -17.21
N LYS A 480 17.03 6.24 -16.05
CA LYS A 480 17.35 4.92 -15.47
C LYS A 480 16.10 4.19 -15.01
N TYR A 481 15.17 4.89 -14.42
CA TYR A 481 13.88 4.36 -14.03
C TYR A 481 13.08 3.93 -15.26
N ASN A 482 13.00 4.76 -16.29
CA ASN A 482 12.32 4.45 -17.55
C ASN A 482 12.95 3.29 -18.31
N ARG A 483 14.30 3.20 -18.35
CA ARG A 483 15.01 2.10 -19.03
C ARG A 483 14.88 0.77 -18.31
N GLY A 484 14.83 0.79 -16.99
CA GLY A 484 14.66 -0.42 -16.18
C GLY A 484 13.29 -1.07 -16.29
N SER A 485 12.33 -0.34 -16.87
CA SER A 485 10.93 -0.71 -16.90
C SER A 485 10.34 -0.75 -18.32
N ARG A 486 11.12 -1.14 -19.30
CA ARG A 486 10.72 -1.23 -20.72
C ARG A 486 10.19 0.06 -21.35
N GLY A 487 10.64 1.21 -20.85
CA GLY A 487 10.69 2.44 -21.64
C GLY A 487 9.41 3.22 -21.82
N VAL A 488 8.28 2.81 -21.27
CA VAL A 488 7.06 3.58 -21.39
C VAL A 488 6.46 3.82 -20.00
N TRP A 489 6.42 5.10 -19.60
CA TRP A 489 5.76 5.60 -18.41
C TRP A 489 4.38 5.04 -18.17
N VAL A 490 3.74 4.67 -19.24
CA VAL A 490 2.39 4.21 -19.35
C VAL A 490 2.30 2.71 -19.17
N ALA A 491 3.31 1.98 -19.57
CA ALA A 491 3.39 0.54 -19.34
C ALA A 491 3.68 0.20 -17.86
N GLN A 492 4.02 1.25 -17.10
CA GLN A 492 4.26 1.12 -15.66
C GLN A 492 3.22 1.80 -14.77
N THR A 493 2.21 2.36 -15.31
CA THR A 493 1.01 2.23 -14.53
C THR A 493 0.96 0.79 -14.23
N PRO A 494 1.01 0.46 -12.93
CA PRO A 494 1.14 -0.90 -12.61
C PRO A 494 0.20 -1.59 -13.52
N ALA A 495 0.81 -2.33 -14.33
CA ALA A 495 0.13 -3.18 -15.25
C ALA A 495 -0.72 -4.13 -14.44
N LEU A 496 -1.24 -3.64 -13.42
CA LEU A 496 -1.68 -4.34 -12.26
C LEU A 496 -3.03 -4.89 -12.49
N SER A 497 -3.70 -4.41 -13.45
CA SER A 497 -4.94 -4.97 -13.96
C SER A 497 -4.91 -4.99 -15.47
N VAL A 498 -3.74 -4.86 -16.04
CA VAL A 498 -3.60 -5.09 -17.45
C VAL A 498 -3.31 -6.53 -17.63
N ILE A 499 -4.20 -7.15 -18.24
CA ILE A 499 -3.95 -8.35 -18.97
C ILE A 499 -3.09 -7.92 -20.16
N ASP A 500 -1.79 -7.92 -19.97
CA ASP A 500 -0.85 -7.94 -21.08
C ASP A 500 -0.99 -9.32 -21.67
N TRP A 501 -1.56 -9.41 -22.84
CA TRP A 501 -1.81 -10.65 -23.55
C TRP A 501 -0.51 -11.37 -23.83
N GLY A 502 -0.46 -12.62 -23.46
CA GLY A 502 0.67 -13.48 -23.58
C GLY A 502 1.13 -14.07 -22.25
N ARG A 503 2.26 -14.74 -22.22
CA ARG A 503 2.82 -15.44 -21.07
C ARG A 503 3.06 -14.58 -19.83
N TYR A 504 3.05 -13.27 -19.95
CA TYR A 504 3.31 -12.37 -18.82
C TYR A 504 2.08 -12.03 -18.00
N ALA A 505 0.87 -12.22 -18.57
CA ALA A 505 -0.38 -11.93 -17.87
C ALA A 505 -0.97 -13.16 -17.21
N PHE A 506 -0.65 -14.32 -17.76
CA PHE A 506 -1.13 -15.60 -17.30
C PHE A 506 0.05 -16.55 -17.14
N ASP A 507 0.11 -17.27 -16.03
CA ASP A 507 1.19 -18.22 -15.77
C ASP A 507 1.12 -19.45 -16.70
N SER A 508 -0.03 -19.67 -17.33
CA SER A 508 -0.26 -20.76 -18.26
C SER A 508 -1.40 -20.47 -19.26
N ASP A 509 -1.39 -21.19 -20.40
CA ASP A 509 -2.49 -21.15 -21.36
C ASP A 509 -3.82 -21.61 -20.73
N ALA A 510 -3.74 -22.47 -19.74
CA ALA A 510 -4.93 -22.93 -19.02
C ALA A 510 -5.61 -21.80 -18.24
N GLU A 511 -4.86 -20.81 -17.72
CA GLU A 511 -5.44 -19.60 -17.12
C GLU A 511 -6.07 -18.71 -18.18
N LEU A 512 -5.38 -18.51 -19.31
CA LEU A 512 -5.88 -17.71 -20.41
C LEU A 512 -7.17 -18.31 -20.97
N VAL A 513 -7.24 -19.62 -21.20
CA VAL A 513 -8.46 -20.34 -21.62
C VAL A 513 -9.61 -20.15 -20.62
N LYS A 514 -9.34 -20.12 -19.32
CA LYS A 514 -10.37 -19.82 -18.32
C LYS A 514 -10.84 -18.37 -18.40
N PHE A 515 -9.96 -17.45 -18.74
CA PHE A 515 -10.36 -16.06 -18.98
C PHE A 515 -11.28 -15.96 -20.21
N PHE A 516 -10.98 -16.68 -21.31
CA PHE A 516 -11.90 -16.82 -22.44
C PHE A 516 -13.27 -17.37 -21.99
N ALA A 517 -13.26 -18.41 -21.17
CA ALA A 517 -14.49 -19.02 -20.67
C ALA A 517 -15.34 -18.07 -19.80
N MET A 518 -14.72 -17.19 -19.02
CA MET A 518 -15.44 -16.15 -18.26
C MET A 518 -16.18 -15.16 -19.16
N HIS A 519 -15.71 -14.99 -20.40
CA HIS A 519 -16.33 -14.10 -21.39
C HIS A 519 -17.23 -14.87 -22.39
N GLY A 520 -17.51 -16.13 -22.11
CA GLY A 520 -18.48 -16.95 -22.87
C GLY A 520 -17.86 -17.80 -23.96
N HIS A 521 -16.54 -17.84 -24.09
CA HIS A 521 -15.83 -18.58 -25.14
C HIS A 521 -15.16 -19.84 -24.59
N SER A 522 -15.58 -21.01 -25.04
CA SER A 522 -15.05 -22.29 -24.56
C SER A 522 -13.92 -22.77 -25.45
N LEU A 523 -12.71 -22.76 -24.92
CA LEU A 523 -11.49 -23.27 -25.57
C LEU A 523 -10.89 -24.39 -24.74
N VAL A 524 -10.02 -25.19 -25.34
CA VAL A 524 -9.29 -26.27 -24.66
C VAL A 524 -7.80 -25.91 -24.62
N ALA A 525 -7.21 -25.82 -23.42
CA ALA A 525 -5.77 -25.60 -23.29
C ALA A 525 -4.99 -26.87 -23.69
N CYS A 526 -3.85 -26.70 -24.35
CA CYS A 526 -2.93 -27.78 -24.59
C CYS A 526 -2.16 -28.13 -23.31
N GLY A 527 -2.12 -29.40 -22.92
CA GLY A 527 -1.34 -29.88 -21.76
C GLY A 527 0.00 -30.51 -22.12
N ASP A 528 0.39 -30.51 -23.39
CA ASP A 528 1.55 -31.21 -23.91
C ASP A 528 2.74 -30.24 -24.07
N ILE A 529 3.80 -30.41 -23.25
CA ILE A 529 4.98 -29.56 -23.23
C ILE A 529 5.76 -29.62 -24.54
N ASP A 530 5.81 -30.78 -25.18
CA ASP A 530 6.57 -30.94 -26.42
C ASP A 530 5.92 -30.13 -27.56
N ARG A 531 4.59 -30.13 -27.61
CA ARG A 531 3.83 -29.32 -28.57
C ARG A 531 4.01 -27.83 -28.34
N TYR A 532 4.19 -27.38 -27.11
CA TYR A 532 4.52 -25.99 -26.83
C TYR A 532 5.85 -25.57 -27.43
N ALA A 533 6.88 -26.40 -27.30
CA ALA A 533 8.19 -26.11 -27.87
C ALA A 533 8.15 -26.03 -29.40
N GLU A 534 7.42 -26.95 -30.04
CA GLU A 534 7.18 -26.93 -31.50
C GLU A 534 6.41 -25.67 -31.93
N ALA A 535 5.34 -25.32 -31.22
CA ALA A 535 4.53 -24.14 -31.50
C ALA A 535 5.34 -22.84 -31.36
N GLU A 536 6.22 -22.74 -30.39
CA GLU A 536 7.09 -21.58 -30.22
C GLU A 536 8.07 -21.43 -31.38
N GLU A 537 8.70 -22.52 -31.82
CA GLU A 537 9.64 -22.47 -32.96
C GLU A 537 8.92 -22.09 -34.27
N GLU A 538 7.74 -22.66 -34.51
CA GLU A 538 6.96 -22.37 -35.68
C GLU A 538 6.40 -20.96 -35.70
N SER A 539 5.97 -20.45 -34.55
CA SER A 539 5.37 -19.12 -34.42
C SER A 539 6.33 -17.98 -34.80
N LEU A 540 7.65 -18.21 -34.75
CA LEU A 540 8.66 -17.23 -35.19
C LEU A 540 8.48 -16.77 -36.65
N ASN A 541 7.78 -17.57 -37.47
CA ASN A 541 7.53 -17.28 -38.85
C ASN A 541 6.07 -16.91 -39.16
N LEU A 542 5.22 -16.84 -38.11
CA LEU A 542 3.83 -16.47 -38.26
C LEU A 542 3.63 -14.94 -38.12
N PRO A 543 2.61 -14.38 -38.75
CA PRO A 543 2.16 -13.04 -38.44
C PRO A 543 1.70 -12.92 -37.00
N GLU A 544 1.94 -11.77 -36.38
CA GLU A 544 1.46 -11.48 -35.03
C GLU A 544 0.03 -10.91 -35.07
N TYR A 545 -0.79 -11.22 -34.06
CA TYR A 545 -2.09 -10.59 -33.89
C TYR A 545 -1.94 -9.04 -33.91
N PRO A 546 -2.79 -8.27 -34.59
CA PRO A 546 -4.03 -8.67 -35.28
C PRO A 546 -3.86 -8.88 -36.82
N GLN A 547 -2.70 -9.26 -37.33
CA GLN A 547 -2.47 -9.49 -38.73
C GLN A 547 -3.10 -10.80 -39.21
N ASP A 548 -3.64 -10.83 -40.45
CA ASP A 548 -4.21 -12.06 -40.99
C ASP A 548 -3.19 -13.21 -40.99
N GLY A 549 -3.60 -14.38 -40.57
CA GLY A 549 -2.75 -15.57 -40.48
C GLY A 549 -2.08 -15.79 -39.13
N TYR A 550 -2.42 -15.02 -38.11
CA TYR A 550 -1.93 -15.22 -36.72
C TYR A 550 -2.50 -16.48 -36.05
N ILE A 551 -3.52 -17.13 -36.65
CA ILE A 551 -4.05 -18.41 -36.20
C ILE A 551 -3.74 -19.47 -37.25
N VAL A 552 -3.18 -20.60 -36.81
CA VAL A 552 -2.80 -21.72 -37.69
C VAL A 552 -3.25 -23.05 -37.09
N ASP A 553 -3.99 -23.85 -37.88
CA ASP A 553 -4.37 -25.24 -37.53
C ASP A 553 -3.24 -26.22 -37.91
N LYS A 554 -2.72 -26.94 -36.91
CA LYS A 554 -1.68 -27.97 -37.07
C LYS A 554 -2.24 -29.39 -37.17
N GLY A 555 -3.55 -29.54 -37.28
CA GLY A 555 -4.22 -30.80 -37.29
C GLY A 555 -4.64 -31.26 -35.90
N ASP A 556 -3.71 -31.44 -34.99
CA ASP A 556 -3.96 -31.88 -33.61
C ASP A 556 -4.18 -30.74 -32.63
N TYR A 557 -3.68 -29.56 -32.93
CA TYR A 557 -3.79 -28.35 -32.12
C TYR A 557 -3.80 -27.10 -32.98
N ILE A 558 -4.16 -25.98 -32.38
CA ILE A 558 -4.22 -24.67 -33.03
C ILE A 558 -3.20 -23.75 -32.35
N ILE A 559 -2.41 -23.02 -33.12
CA ILE A 559 -1.53 -21.96 -32.67
C ILE A 559 -2.25 -20.61 -32.83
N VAL A 560 -2.26 -19.81 -31.76
CA VAL A 560 -2.62 -18.40 -31.78
C VAL A 560 -1.36 -17.59 -31.44
N HIS A 561 -0.86 -16.82 -32.40
CA HIS A 561 0.38 -16.05 -32.23
C HIS A 561 0.07 -14.57 -31.95
N PHE A 562 0.48 -14.09 -30.75
CA PHE A 562 0.33 -12.70 -30.34
C PHE A 562 1.48 -11.82 -30.82
#